data_ee06b8a85e52e876cc8cb374e841c71e
#
_entry.id   ee06b8a85e52e876cc8cb374e841c71e
#
_cell.length_a   1.000
_cell.length_b   1.000
_cell.length_c   1.000
_cell.angle_alpha   90.00
_cell.angle_beta   90.00
_cell.angle_gamma   90.00
#
_symmetry.space_group_name_H-M   'P 1'
#
loop_
_entity.id
_entity.type
_entity.pdbx_description
1 polymer ?
#
loop_
_entity_poly.entity_id
_entity_poly.type
_entity_poly.pdbx_seq_one_letter_code
_entity_poly.pdbx_strand_id
1 'polypeptide(L)'
;MTAATAASQTDSGQTNPVKAEGRSPFVRLHELLADIQPGKPAINLSVGEPQHPIPPFVGPVLQAHLNDFGRYPANKGTEGFRKAAAAWLTKRYHLSRPMDYESEVIVLNGTREGLFLGALAAKRYVAQRAGKPAILIPNPFYAAYSAGAAAADCEPVYLPTTRETGFLPDLDAIDESLLRRTVAFYIASPSNPQGAVADEAYLSRLVAMARRFGFLIFADECYCEIYLNGRAPHGMLQVSGPDFANVVVFHSLSKRSNLPGLRVGFAAGDGRLVVL
;
A
#
# COMPACT_ATOMS: atom_id res chain seq x y z
N MET A 1 -71.94 14.74 -0.49
CA MET A 1 -70.93 14.97 -1.55
C MET A 1 -69.81 15.77 -0.96
N THR A 2 -68.78 15.09 -0.50
CA THR A 2 -67.60 15.70 0.10
C THR A 2 -66.37 15.24 -0.68
N ALA A 3 -65.69 16.18 -1.31
CA ALA A 3 -64.51 15.96 -2.10
C ALA A 3 -63.29 15.77 -1.16
N ALA A 4 -62.60 14.67 -1.30
CA ALA A 4 -61.35 14.40 -0.61
C ALA A 4 -60.19 15.03 -1.39
N THR A 5 -59.49 15.95 -0.76
CA THR A 5 -58.27 16.59 -1.26
C THR A 5 -57.09 15.64 -1.05
N ALA A 6 -56.47 15.18 -2.14
CA ALA A 6 -55.22 14.39 -2.07
C ALA A 6 -54.06 15.34 -1.79
N ALA A 7 -53.39 15.12 -0.67
CA ALA A 7 -52.12 15.77 -0.35
C ALA A 7 -50.99 15.08 -1.09
N SER A 8 -50.27 15.83 -1.93
CA SER A 8 -49.04 15.39 -2.59
C SER A 8 -47.93 15.30 -1.54
N GLN A 9 -47.46 14.10 -1.28
CA GLN A 9 -46.21 13.89 -0.54
C GLN A 9 -45.02 14.26 -1.48
N THR A 10 -44.39 15.36 -1.18
CA THR A 10 -43.05 15.67 -1.73
C THR A 10 -42.03 14.69 -1.13
N ASP A 11 -41.56 13.81 -1.99
CA ASP A 11 -40.42 12.91 -1.70
C ASP A 11 -39.19 13.79 -1.49
N SER A 12 -38.88 14.06 -0.22
CA SER A 12 -37.61 14.68 0.17
C SER A 12 -36.52 13.63 -0.01
N GLY A 13 -35.83 13.68 -1.16
CA GLY A 13 -34.67 12.82 -1.47
C GLY A 13 -33.57 12.92 -0.43
N GLN A 14 -33.75 12.21 0.68
CA GLN A 14 -32.64 11.90 1.60
C GLN A 14 -31.73 10.90 0.89
N THR A 15 -30.67 11.39 0.27
CA THR A 15 -29.56 10.56 -0.20
C THR A 15 -28.97 9.84 1.01
N ASN A 16 -29.14 8.53 1.02
CA ASN A 16 -28.62 7.65 2.06
C ASN A 16 -27.09 7.86 2.17
N PRO A 17 -26.56 8.41 3.30
CA PRO A 17 -25.16 8.77 3.43
C PRO A 17 -24.21 7.57 3.22
N VAL A 18 -24.64 6.37 3.52
CA VAL A 18 -23.87 5.13 3.28
C VAL A 18 -23.61 4.89 1.78
N LYS A 19 -24.48 5.36 0.87
CA LYS A 19 -24.25 5.27 -0.57
C LYS A 19 -23.23 6.29 -1.11
N ALA A 20 -23.03 7.40 -0.42
CA ALA A 20 -22.06 8.44 -0.83
C ALA A 20 -20.61 8.10 -0.43
N GLU A 21 -20.40 7.43 0.71
CA GLU A 21 -19.08 7.09 1.23
C GLU A 21 -18.41 5.91 0.52
N GLY A 22 -19.16 5.05 -0.17
CA GLY A 22 -18.65 3.84 -0.85
C GLY A 22 -18.27 4.04 -2.32
N ARG A 23 -18.46 5.23 -2.93
CA ARG A 23 -18.14 5.42 -4.34
C ARG A 23 -16.66 5.69 -4.57
N SER A 24 -16.08 4.96 -5.54
CA SER A 24 -14.71 5.21 -5.98
C SER A 24 -14.49 6.68 -6.38
N PRO A 25 -13.39 7.32 -5.97
CA PRO A 25 -13.04 8.67 -6.41
C PRO A 25 -13.02 8.82 -7.94
N PHE A 26 -12.64 7.77 -8.66
CA PHE A 26 -12.64 7.77 -10.13
C PHE A 26 -14.04 7.80 -10.73
N VAL A 27 -15.00 7.13 -10.13
CA VAL A 27 -16.41 7.19 -10.56
C VAL A 27 -16.94 8.59 -10.34
N ARG A 28 -16.69 9.20 -9.19
CA ARG A 28 -17.08 10.58 -8.89
C ARG A 28 -16.45 11.58 -9.85
N LEU A 29 -15.16 11.42 -10.17
CA LEU A 29 -14.47 12.26 -11.14
C LEU A 29 -15.09 12.12 -12.53
N HIS A 30 -15.38 10.90 -12.96
CA HIS A 30 -16.02 10.64 -14.25
C HIS A 30 -17.40 11.33 -14.33
N GLU A 31 -18.23 11.21 -13.29
CA GLU A 31 -19.54 11.87 -13.20
C GLU A 31 -19.40 13.39 -13.25
N LEU A 32 -18.43 13.98 -12.55
CA LEU A 32 -18.17 15.42 -12.56
C LEU A 32 -17.71 15.96 -13.94
N LEU A 33 -17.07 15.11 -14.74
CA LEU A 33 -16.55 15.49 -16.06
C LEU A 33 -17.49 15.13 -17.20
N ALA A 34 -18.59 14.40 -16.96
CA ALA A 34 -19.45 13.83 -18.01
C ALA A 34 -19.99 14.87 -19.02
N ASP A 35 -20.33 16.07 -18.53
CA ASP A 35 -20.90 17.14 -19.35
C ASP A 35 -19.86 18.19 -19.79
N ILE A 36 -18.58 17.97 -19.49
CA ILE A 36 -17.52 18.92 -19.82
C ILE A 36 -16.92 18.58 -21.19
N GLN A 37 -17.03 19.51 -22.13
CA GLN A 37 -16.38 19.41 -23.43
C GLN A 37 -15.04 20.15 -23.37
N PRO A 38 -13.89 19.45 -23.46
CA PRO A 38 -12.59 20.12 -23.44
C PRO A 38 -12.36 20.92 -24.70
N GLY A 39 -11.78 22.14 -24.58
CA GLY A 39 -11.44 22.99 -25.71
C GLY A 39 -10.18 22.55 -26.49
N LYS A 40 -9.48 21.49 -26.00
CA LYS A 40 -8.30 20.86 -26.62
C LYS A 40 -8.37 19.35 -26.41
N PRO A 41 -7.57 18.55 -27.14
CA PRO A 41 -7.46 17.12 -26.87
C PRO A 41 -7.18 16.84 -25.39
N ALA A 42 -7.99 15.99 -24.78
CA ALA A 42 -7.89 15.69 -23.35
C ALA A 42 -6.59 14.92 -23.02
N ILE A 43 -5.90 15.35 -21.98
CA ILE A 43 -4.75 14.63 -21.39
C ILE A 43 -5.18 14.11 -20.03
N ASN A 44 -5.29 12.80 -19.89
CA ASN A 44 -5.70 12.17 -18.63
C ASN A 44 -4.53 12.09 -17.64
N LEU A 45 -4.57 12.88 -16.58
CA LEU A 45 -3.61 12.86 -15.48
C LEU A 45 -4.19 12.28 -14.17
N SER A 46 -5.38 11.67 -14.22
CA SER A 46 -6.07 11.16 -13.03
C SER A 46 -5.50 9.83 -12.51
N VAL A 47 -4.81 9.06 -13.36
CA VAL A 47 -4.25 7.76 -13.01
C VAL A 47 -2.74 7.77 -13.25
N GLY A 48 -1.98 7.48 -12.19
CA GLY A 48 -0.52 7.34 -12.28
C GLY A 48 -0.13 5.92 -12.73
N GLU A 49 -0.17 5.67 -14.04
CA GLU A 49 0.31 4.40 -14.60
C GLU A 49 1.44 4.64 -15.61
N PRO A 50 2.35 3.65 -15.77
CA PRO A 50 3.41 3.73 -16.76
C PRO A 50 2.85 3.85 -18.18
N GLN A 51 3.44 4.74 -18.99
CA GLN A 51 3.03 4.99 -20.38
C GLN A 51 4.03 4.41 -21.41
N HIS A 52 5.11 3.82 -20.94
CA HIS A 52 6.11 3.19 -21.80
C HIS A 52 5.64 1.82 -22.33
N PRO A 53 6.14 1.34 -23.45
CA PRO A 53 5.92 -0.04 -23.90
C PRO A 53 6.38 -1.04 -22.84
N ILE A 54 5.70 -2.18 -22.77
CA ILE A 54 6.16 -3.30 -21.92
C ILE A 54 7.54 -3.79 -22.40
N PRO A 55 8.41 -4.30 -21.51
CA PRO A 55 9.70 -4.83 -21.92
C PRO A 55 9.55 -5.95 -22.95
N PRO A 56 10.34 -5.94 -24.04
CA PRO A 56 10.14 -6.85 -25.17
C PRO A 56 10.33 -8.33 -24.84
N PHE A 57 11.06 -8.66 -23.79
CA PHE A 57 11.25 -10.04 -23.33
C PHE A 57 10.02 -10.65 -22.64
N VAL A 58 9.04 -9.86 -22.22
CA VAL A 58 7.87 -10.33 -21.44
C VAL A 58 7.02 -11.29 -22.26
N GLY A 59 6.73 -10.95 -23.52
CA GLY A 59 5.95 -11.82 -24.41
C GLY A 59 6.58 -13.21 -24.60
N PRO A 60 7.85 -13.31 -25.02
CA PRO A 60 8.56 -14.59 -25.13
C PRO A 60 8.59 -15.41 -23.84
N VAL A 61 8.80 -14.78 -22.68
CA VAL A 61 8.80 -15.46 -21.38
C VAL A 61 7.42 -16.05 -21.07
N LEU A 62 6.34 -15.28 -21.24
CA LEU A 62 4.98 -15.78 -21.03
C LEU A 62 4.65 -16.95 -21.98
N GLN A 63 5.03 -16.84 -23.25
CA GLN A 63 4.83 -17.90 -24.24
C GLN A 63 5.55 -19.20 -23.86
N ALA A 64 6.78 -19.11 -23.34
CA ALA A 64 7.54 -20.28 -22.91
C ALA A 64 6.92 -20.99 -21.68
N HIS A 65 6.12 -20.27 -20.89
CA HIS A 65 5.53 -20.76 -19.65
C HIS A 65 4.00 -20.93 -19.70
N LEU A 66 3.38 -20.95 -20.89
CA LEU A 66 1.92 -21.09 -21.01
C LEU A 66 1.38 -22.34 -20.32
N ASN A 67 2.09 -23.45 -20.35
CA ASN A 67 1.67 -24.71 -19.73
C ASN A 67 1.60 -24.63 -18.19
N ASP A 68 2.32 -23.71 -17.58
CA ASP A 68 2.31 -23.52 -16.13
C ASP A 68 0.99 -22.93 -15.62
N PHE A 69 0.23 -22.22 -16.50
CA PHE A 69 -1.10 -21.70 -16.16
C PHE A 69 -2.15 -22.80 -15.90
N GLY A 70 -1.89 -24.03 -16.30
CA GLY A 70 -2.78 -25.16 -16.05
C GLY A 70 -2.69 -25.73 -14.62
N ARG A 71 -1.87 -25.17 -13.75
CA ARG A 71 -1.65 -25.65 -12.37
C ARG A 71 -1.71 -24.53 -11.35
N TYR A 72 -2.21 -24.86 -10.16
CA TYR A 72 -2.14 -23.91 -9.05
C TYR A 72 -0.69 -23.69 -8.62
N PRO A 73 -0.27 -22.43 -8.40
CA PRO A 73 1.05 -22.15 -7.82
C PRO A 73 1.09 -22.56 -6.34
N ALA A 74 2.29 -22.71 -5.80
CA ALA A 74 2.47 -22.83 -4.36
C ALA A 74 1.93 -21.58 -3.62
N ASN A 75 1.39 -21.74 -2.41
CA ASN A 75 0.77 -20.66 -1.63
C ASN A 75 1.67 -19.44 -1.43
N LYS A 76 2.96 -19.65 -1.26
CA LYS A 76 3.96 -18.55 -1.14
C LYS A 76 4.41 -17.99 -2.49
N GLY A 77 3.93 -18.55 -3.61
CA GLY A 77 4.44 -18.30 -4.95
C GLY A 77 5.60 -19.24 -5.32
N THR A 78 6.05 -19.16 -6.58
CA THR A 78 7.11 -20.04 -7.09
C THR A 78 8.45 -19.75 -6.40
N GLU A 79 9.23 -20.78 -6.18
CA GLU A 79 10.57 -20.67 -5.57
C GLU A 79 11.48 -19.74 -6.39
N GLY A 80 11.46 -19.89 -7.74
CA GLY A 80 12.25 -19.06 -8.63
C GLY A 80 11.96 -17.56 -8.48
N PHE A 81 10.69 -17.18 -8.35
CA PHE A 81 10.32 -15.77 -8.12
C PHE A 81 10.80 -15.29 -6.74
N ARG A 82 10.58 -16.07 -5.67
CA ARG A 82 10.99 -15.70 -4.33
C ARG A 82 12.51 -15.55 -4.20
N LYS A 83 13.28 -16.46 -4.81
CA LYS A 83 14.76 -16.35 -4.92
C LYS A 83 15.20 -15.09 -5.64
N ALA A 84 14.56 -14.78 -6.77
CA ALA A 84 14.88 -13.57 -7.54
C ALA A 84 14.56 -12.30 -6.75
N ALA A 85 13.41 -12.25 -6.06
CA ALA A 85 13.02 -11.13 -5.22
C ALA A 85 13.99 -10.94 -4.03
N ALA A 86 14.32 -12.01 -3.31
CA ALA A 86 15.27 -11.99 -2.19
C ALA A 86 16.66 -11.52 -2.63
N ALA A 87 17.16 -12.04 -3.74
CA ALA A 87 18.48 -11.64 -4.29
C ALA A 87 18.46 -10.17 -4.72
N TRP A 88 17.36 -9.71 -5.35
CA TRP A 88 17.22 -8.31 -5.72
C TRP A 88 17.18 -7.38 -4.50
N LEU A 89 16.40 -7.70 -3.47
CA LEU A 89 16.33 -6.91 -2.23
C LEU A 89 17.69 -6.84 -1.54
N THR A 90 18.37 -7.97 -1.42
CA THR A 90 19.71 -8.06 -0.81
C THR A 90 20.69 -7.12 -1.50
N LYS A 91 20.72 -7.14 -2.84
CA LYS A 91 21.59 -6.27 -3.64
C LYS A 91 21.16 -4.81 -3.62
N ARG A 92 19.86 -4.56 -3.83
CA ARG A 92 19.29 -3.20 -3.97
C ARG A 92 19.45 -2.36 -2.71
N TYR A 93 19.28 -2.99 -1.56
CA TYR A 93 19.31 -2.32 -0.27
C TYR A 93 20.58 -2.60 0.52
N HIS A 94 21.59 -3.26 -0.09
CA HIS A 94 22.86 -3.58 0.56
C HIS A 94 22.68 -4.23 1.94
N LEU A 95 21.78 -5.21 2.01
CA LEU A 95 21.44 -5.87 3.27
C LEU A 95 22.68 -6.53 3.87
N SER A 96 22.79 -6.50 5.19
CA SER A 96 23.93 -7.07 5.94
C SER A 96 24.03 -8.61 5.85
N ARG A 97 22.95 -9.26 5.43
CA ARG A 97 22.90 -10.69 5.10
C ARG A 97 21.98 -10.94 3.91
N PRO A 98 22.11 -12.06 3.21
CA PRO A 98 21.11 -12.48 2.25
C PRO A 98 19.73 -12.63 2.91
N MET A 99 18.67 -12.20 2.21
CA MET A 99 17.30 -12.43 2.63
C MET A 99 16.92 -13.90 2.39
N ASP A 100 16.27 -14.52 3.35
CA ASP A 100 15.79 -15.90 3.22
C ASP A 100 14.49 -15.93 2.42
N TYR A 101 14.57 -16.44 1.20
CA TYR A 101 13.42 -16.54 0.30
C TYR A 101 12.34 -17.50 0.79
N GLU A 102 12.65 -18.42 1.72
CA GLU A 102 11.68 -19.38 2.24
C GLU A 102 10.77 -18.79 3.33
N SER A 103 11.32 -17.97 4.20
CA SER A 103 10.60 -17.44 5.36
C SER A 103 10.34 -15.93 5.30
N GLU A 104 11.05 -15.18 4.45
CA GLU A 104 11.03 -13.71 4.47
C GLU A 104 10.43 -13.11 3.18
N VAL A 105 9.97 -13.93 2.22
CA VAL A 105 9.39 -13.44 0.96
C VAL A 105 8.12 -14.24 0.60
N ILE A 106 7.05 -13.51 0.27
CA ILE A 106 5.80 -14.06 -0.24
C ILE A 106 5.36 -13.33 -1.50
N VAL A 107 4.90 -14.07 -2.51
CA VAL A 107 4.33 -13.51 -3.75
C VAL A 107 2.89 -13.05 -3.50
N LEU A 108 2.52 -11.93 -4.12
CA LEU A 108 1.20 -11.32 -4.02
C LEU A 108 0.58 -11.14 -5.41
N ASN A 109 -0.75 -11.17 -5.50
CA ASN A 109 -1.51 -10.82 -6.70
C ASN A 109 -1.57 -9.30 -6.92
N GLY A 110 -0.39 -8.64 -6.80
CA GLY A 110 -0.24 -7.20 -6.70
C GLY A 110 -0.27 -6.73 -5.25
N THR A 111 0.31 -5.56 -5.01
CA THR A 111 0.44 -5.03 -3.64
C THR A 111 -0.86 -4.50 -3.06
N ARG A 112 -1.89 -4.20 -3.87
CA ARG A 112 -3.19 -3.75 -3.35
C ARG A 112 -3.78 -4.75 -2.36
N GLU A 113 -3.84 -6.01 -2.75
CA GLU A 113 -4.37 -7.10 -1.94
C GLU A 113 -3.48 -7.35 -0.72
N GLY A 114 -2.17 -7.34 -0.89
CA GLY A 114 -1.22 -7.52 0.21
C GLY A 114 -1.30 -6.41 1.25
N LEU A 115 -1.40 -5.15 0.82
CA LEU A 115 -1.56 -4.00 1.71
C LEU A 115 -2.90 -4.04 2.46
N PHE A 116 -3.97 -4.50 1.80
CA PHE A 116 -5.27 -4.71 2.44
C PHE A 116 -5.22 -5.85 3.46
N LEU A 117 -4.74 -7.03 3.06
CA LEU A 117 -4.67 -8.22 3.91
C LEU A 117 -3.66 -8.06 5.05
N GLY A 118 -2.61 -7.27 4.84
CA GLY A 118 -1.62 -6.94 5.86
C GLY A 118 -2.24 -6.35 7.12
N ALA A 119 -3.29 -5.53 7.00
CA ALA A 119 -4.00 -4.99 8.15
C ALA A 119 -4.66 -6.08 9.01
N LEU A 120 -5.29 -7.08 8.36
CA LEU A 120 -5.90 -8.23 9.06
C LEU A 120 -4.81 -9.08 9.73
N ALA A 121 -3.70 -9.33 9.04
CA ALA A 121 -2.56 -10.06 9.58
C ALA A 121 -1.95 -9.32 10.78
N ALA A 122 -1.76 -8.00 10.68
CA ALA A 122 -1.23 -7.18 11.78
C ALA A 122 -2.12 -7.24 13.02
N LYS A 123 -3.42 -7.09 12.86
CA LYS A 123 -4.39 -7.19 13.96
C LYS A 123 -4.31 -8.54 14.68
N ARG A 124 -4.10 -9.60 13.93
CA ARG A 124 -3.99 -10.96 14.47
C ARG A 124 -2.62 -11.23 15.10
N TYR A 125 -1.56 -10.69 14.50
CA TYR A 125 -0.17 -10.91 14.91
C TYR A 125 0.23 -10.09 16.12
N VAL A 126 -0.15 -8.80 16.16
CA VAL A 126 0.22 -7.93 17.27
C VAL A 126 -0.63 -8.27 18.49
N ALA A 127 0.03 -8.42 19.64
CA ALA A 127 -0.63 -8.73 20.90
C ALA A 127 -1.81 -7.79 21.19
N GLN A 128 -2.80 -8.30 21.91
CA GLN A 128 -3.99 -7.53 22.27
C GLN A 128 -3.63 -6.20 22.93
N ARG A 129 -4.21 -5.12 22.43
CA ARG A 129 -3.98 -3.76 22.89
C ARG A 129 -5.10 -3.29 23.82
N ALA A 130 -4.78 -2.40 24.75
CA ALA A 130 -5.78 -1.70 25.52
C ALA A 130 -6.54 -0.72 24.62
N GLY A 131 -7.87 -0.73 24.68
CA GLY A 131 -8.73 0.09 23.84
C GLY A 131 -8.88 -0.42 22.40
N LYS A 132 -9.49 0.39 21.53
CA LYS A 132 -9.67 0.06 20.13
C LYS A 132 -8.31 0.10 19.41
N PRO A 133 -7.88 -0.99 18.76
CA PRO A 133 -6.63 -1.01 18.00
C PRO A 133 -6.62 0.02 16.88
N ALA A 134 -5.49 0.68 16.66
CA ALA A 134 -5.32 1.70 15.64
C ALA A 134 -4.35 1.25 14.54
N ILE A 135 -4.60 1.74 13.33
CA ILE A 135 -3.67 1.68 12.21
C ILE A 135 -3.38 3.12 11.77
N LEU A 136 -2.11 3.50 11.79
CA LEU A 136 -1.65 4.82 11.40
C LEU A 136 -1.45 4.89 9.89
N ILE A 137 -1.99 5.93 9.27
CA ILE A 137 -2.07 6.06 7.81
C ILE A 137 -1.67 7.51 7.43
N PRO A 138 -0.65 7.71 6.57
CA PRO A 138 -0.34 9.04 6.05
C PRO A 138 -1.51 9.59 5.25
N ASN A 139 -1.77 10.90 5.31
CA ASN A 139 -2.87 11.54 4.57
C ASN A 139 -2.33 12.72 3.74
N PRO A 140 -2.47 12.67 2.39
CA PRO A 140 -3.18 11.70 1.52
C PRO A 140 -2.62 10.27 1.54
N PHE A 141 -3.45 9.30 1.16
CA PHE A 141 -3.12 7.87 1.28
C PHE A 141 -3.66 7.04 0.09
N TYR A 142 -3.13 5.83 -0.04
CA TYR A 142 -3.68 4.83 -0.95
C TYR A 142 -4.86 4.11 -0.30
N ALA A 143 -6.01 4.07 -0.99
CA ALA A 143 -7.29 3.61 -0.43
C ALA A 143 -7.26 2.21 0.21
N ALA A 144 -6.33 1.33 -0.21
CA ALA A 144 -6.18 0.00 0.36
C ALA A 144 -5.84 0.02 1.85
N TYR A 145 -5.09 1.03 2.34
CA TYR A 145 -4.69 1.11 3.75
C TYR A 145 -5.90 1.30 4.66
N SER A 146 -6.73 2.29 4.35
CA SER A 146 -7.93 2.60 5.13
C SER A 146 -8.97 1.47 5.04
N ALA A 147 -9.16 0.90 3.84
CA ALA A 147 -10.07 -0.22 3.65
C ALA A 147 -9.62 -1.46 4.46
N GLY A 148 -8.32 -1.75 4.48
CA GLY A 148 -7.74 -2.82 5.29
C GLY A 148 -7.92 -2.58 6.79
N ALA A 149 -7.68 -1.36 7.27
CA ALA A 149 -7.89 -0.99 8.67
C ALA A 149 -9.35 -1.19 9.09
N ALA A 150 -10.30 -0.75 8.27
CA ALA A 150 -11.74 -0.94 8.54
C ALA A 150 -12.12 -2.43 8.54
N ALA A 151 -11.63 -3.22 7.58
CA ALA A 151 -11.88 -4.67 7.51
C ALA A 151 -11.28 -5.44 8.70
N ALA A 152 -10.17 -4.94 9.26
CA ALA A 152 -9.54 -5.50 10.46
C ALA A 152 -10.20 -5.04 11.77
N ASP A 153 -11.30 -4.29 11.72
CA ASP A 153 -11.92 -3.64 12.91
C ASP A 153 -10.89 -2.82 13.72
N CYS A 154 -9.99 -2.13 13.00
CA CYS A 154 -9.07 -1.17 13.58
C CYS A 154 -9.53 0.25 13.27
N GLU A 155 -9.22 1.19 14.15
CA GLU A 155 -9.43 2.60 13.88
C GLU A 155 -8.38 3.11 12.90
N PRO A 156 -8.77 3.59 11.69
CA PRO A 156 -7.84 4.29 10.83
C PRO A 156 -7.55 5.68 11.39
N VAL A 157 -6.30 5.94 11.76
CA VAL A 157 -5.87 7.26 12.24
C VAL A 157 -5.03 7.91 11.15
N TYR A 158 -5.53 9.02 10.62
CA TYR A 158 -4.90 9.72 9.51
C TYR A 158 -3.89 10.75 10.02
N LEU A 159 -2.63 10.58 9.62
CA LEU A 159 -1.52 11.47 9.96
C LEU A 159 -1.32 12.49 8.83
N PRO A 160 -1.47 13.79 9.10
CA PRO A 160 -1.25 14.82 8.09
C PRO A 160 0.17 14.76 7.53
N THR A 161 0.28 14.92 6.18
CA THR A 161 1.55 15.07 5.48
C THR A 161 1.52 16.38 4.73
N THR A 162 2.10 17.41 5.32
CA THR A 162 2.03 18.79 4.84
C THR A 162 3.38 19.25 4.29
N ARG A 163 3.42 20.46 3.73
CA ARG A 163 4.67 21.06 3.28
C ARG A 163 5.66 21.27 4.44
N GLU A 164 5.15 21.64 5.61
CA GLU A 164 5.94 21.89 6.82
C GLU A 164 6.61 20.62 7.33
N THR A 165 5.98 19.46 7.13
CA THR A 165 6.53 18.14 7.49
C THR A 165 7.30 17.45 6.36
N GLY A 166 7.56 18.17 5.25
CA GLY A 166 8.20 17.58 4.07
C GLY A 166 7.36 16.50 3.39
N PHE A 167 6.04 16.56 3.58
CA PHE A 167 5.06 15.58 3.08
C PHE A 167 5.26 14.15 3.62
N LEU A 168 5.86 14.03 4.80
CA LEU A 168 5.90 12.80 5.60
C LEU A 168 5.13 13.00 6.91
N PRO A 169 4.61 11.95 7.56
CA PRO A 169 4.03 12.08 8.90
C PRO A 169 5.05 12.64 9.90
N ASP A 170 4.63 13.58 10.73
CA ASP A 170 5.46 14.04 11.85
C ASP A 170 5.44 13.00 12.98
N LEU A 171 6.56 12.30 13.16
CA LEU A 171 6.67 11.22 14.16
C LEU A 171 6.64 11.76 15.59
N ASP A 172 7.07 13.00 15.80
CA ASP A 172 7.12 13.61 17.14
C ASP A 172 5.74 14.11 17.59
N ALA A 173 4.84 14.37 16.64
CA ALA A 173 3.47 14.78 16.94
C ALA A 173 2.53 13.61 17.29
N ILE A 174 3.00 12.36 17.22
CA ILE A 174 2.16 11.19 17.50
C ILE A 174 2.11 10.95 19.01
N ASP A 175 0.92 11.05 19.59
CA ASP A 175 0.70 10.83 21.01
C ASP A 175 1.12 9.39 21.43
N GLU A 176 1.80 9.27 22.56
CA GLU A 176 2.24 7.98 23.09
C GLU A 176 1.06 7.06 23.42
N SER A 177 -0.07 7.59 23.86
CA SER A 177 -1.29 6.83 24.11
C SER A 177 -1.82 6.18 22.81
N LEU A 178 -1.72 6.87 21.69
CA LEU A 178 -2.05 6.35 20.37
C LEU A 178 -1.05 5.27 19.94
N LEU A 179 0.26 5.48 20.12
CA LEU A 179 1.30 4.50 19.80
C LEU A 179 1.11 3.18 20.55
N ARG A 180 0.70 3.24 21.84
CA ARG A 180 0.45 2.04 22.68
C ARG A 180 -0.69 1.17 22.16
N ARG A 181 -1.65 1.70 21.41
CA ARG A 181 -2.74 0.95 20.82
C ARG A 181 -2.59 0.71 19.32
N THR A 182 -1.49 1.19 18.73
CA THR A 182 -1.18 0.99 17.30
C THR A 182 -0.77 -0.44 17.03
N VAL A 183 -1.35 -1.05 15.99
CA VAL A 183 -0.97 -2.40 15.51
C VAL A 183 -0.16 -2.33 14.22
N ALA A 184 -0.39 -1.32 13.38
CA ALA A 184 0.41 -1.11 12.17
C ALA A 184 0.53 0.38 11.83
N PHE A 185 1.62 0.73 11.15
CA PHE A 185 1.90 2.03 10.56
C PHE A 185 2.17 1.84 9.07
N TYR A 186 1.34 2.39 8.20
CA TYR A 186 1.60 2.44 6.76
C TYR A 186 2.49 3.63 6.41
N ILE A 187 3.49 3.41 5.59
CA ILE A 187 4.30 4.46 4.99
C ILE A 187 4.54 4.15 3.51
N ALA A 188 4.38 5.14 2.64
CA ALA A 188 4.80 5.05 1.25
C ALA A 188 6.05 5.92 1.03
N SER A 189 7.12 5.32 0.52
CA SER A 189 8.35 6.06 0.17
C SER A 189 8.99 5.46 -1.10
N PRO A 190 8.97 6.20 -2.22
CA PRO A 190 8.35 7.53 -2.45
C PRO A 190 6.83 7.54 -2.22
N SER A 191 6.31 8.64 -1.66
CA SER A 191 4.89 8.77 -1.30
C SER A 191 3.99 9.01 -2.52
N ASN A 192 2.76 8.59 -2.42
CA ASN A 192 1.71 8.84 -3.41
C ASN A 192 0.58 9.67 -2.73
N PRO A 193 0.25 10.88 -3.26
CA PRO A 193 0.65 11.44 -4.56
C PRO A 193 1.87 12.40 -4.52
N GLN A 194 2.43 12.72 -3.35
CA GLN A 194 3.35 13.85 -3.19
C GLN A 194 4.76 13.59 -3.74
N GLY A 195 5.18 12.32 -3.85
CA GLY A 195 6.52 11.94 -4.27
C GLY A 195 7.62 12.18 -3.22
N ALA A 196 7.24 12.46 -1.97
CA ALA A 196 8.20 12.63 -0.88
C ALA A 196 8.96 11.32 -0.60
N VAL A 197 10.24 11.45 -0.32
CA VAL A 197 11.14 10.33 -0.03
C VAL A 197 11.63 10.47 1.40
N ALA A 198 11.39 9.45 2.21
CA ALA A 198 11.92 9.36 3.56
C ALA A 198 13.43 9.10 3.52
N ASP A 199 14.20 9.85 4.28
CA ASP A 199 15.62 9.61 4.44
C ASP A 199 15.92 8.51 5.47
N GLU A 200 17.16 8.09 5.55
CA GLU A 200 17.61 7.04 6.44
C GLU A 200 17.34 7.36 7.92
N ALA A 201 17.49 8.61 8.32
CA ALA A 201 17.27 9.05 9.70
C ALA A 201 15.79 8.93 10.09
N TYR A 202 14.89 9.36 9.20
CA TYR A 202 13.45 9.21 9.40
C TYR A 202 13.03 7.74 9.50
N LEU A 203 13.49 6.91 8.56
CA LEU A 203 13.17 5.48 8.54
C LEU A 203 13.70 4.77 9.79
N SER A 204 14.92 5.09 10.24
CA SER A 204 15.52 4.54 11.46
C SER A 204 14.73 4.91 12.71
N ARG A 205 14.26 6.15 12.80
CA ARG A 205 13.38 6.61 13.91
C ARG A 205 12.06 5.86 13.93
N LEU A 206 11.46 5.63 12.77
CA LEU A 206 10.20 4.89 12.66
C LEU A 206 10.39 3.42 13.09
N VAL A 207 11.49 2.77 12.69
CA VAL A 207 11.83 1.41 13.14
C VAL A 207 12.02 1.36 14.65
N ALA A 208 12.76 2.31 15.22
CA ALA A 208 12.95 2.39 16.68
C ALA A 208 11.63 2.55 17.43
N MET A 209 10.74 3.39 16.91
CA MET A 209 9.38 3.60 17.44
C MET A 209 8.54 2.31 17.36
N ALA A 210 8.57 1.63 16.21
CA ALA A 210 7.85 0.37 16.02
C ALA A 210 8.31 -0.71 17.02
N ARG A 211 9.60 -0.82 17.24
CA ARG A 211 10.18 -1.76 18.22
C ARG A 211 9.81 -1.39 19.66
N ARG A 212 9.88 -0.11 20.01
CA ARG A 212 9.53 0.36 21.36
C ARG A 212 8.08 0.08 21.71
N PHE A 213 7.15 0.30 20.77
CA PHE A 213 5.71 0.16 21.01
C PHE A 213 5.13 -1.17 20.48
N GLY A 214 5.92 -1.97 19.76
CA GLY A 214 5.54 -3.31 19.30
C GLY A 214 4.51 -3.31 18.17
N PHE A 215 4.45 -2.30 17.31
CA PHE A 215 3.62 -2.30 16.12
C PHE A 215 4.40 -2.70 14.86
N LEU A 216 3.72 -3.01 13.78
CA LEU A 216 4.31 -3.34 12.49
C LEU A 216 4.42 -2.11 11.59
N ILE A 217 5.46 -2.03 10.78
CA ILE A 217 5.59 -1.07 9.69
C ILE A 217 5.27 -1.78 8.38
N PHE A 218 4.32 -1.23 7.63
CA PHE A 218 4.00 -1.62 6.27
C PHE A 218 4.52 -0.57 5.31
N ALA A 219 5.70 -0.84 4.72
CA ALA A 219 6.35 0.08 3.79
C ALA A 219 5.94 -0.21 2.35
N ASP A 220 5.11 0.64 1.78
CA ASP A 220 4.77 0.60 0.35
C ASP A 220 5.89 1.25 -0.46
N GLU A 221 6.76 0.41 -1.02
CA GLU A 221 7.92 0.81 -1.81
C GLU A 221 7.68 0.62 -3.32
N CYS A 222 6.43 0.65 -3.77
CA CYS A 222 6.07 0.41 -5.18
C CYS A 222 6.71 1.40 -6.15
N TYR A 223 7.13 2.58 -5.70
CA TYR A 223 7.77 3.62 -6.48
C TYR A 223 9.29 3.71 -6.31
N CYS A 224 9.92 2.78 -5.57
CA CYS A 224 11.33 2.83 -5.21
C CYS A 224 12.32 2.82 -6.40
N GLU A 225 11.87 2.41 -7.59
CA GLU A 225 12.66 2.39 -8.82
C GLU A 225 12.31 3.56 -9.77
N ILE A 226 11.44 4.49 -9.33
CA ILE A 226 11.09 5.71 -10.08
C ILE A 226 11.70 6.90 -9.35
N TYR A 227 12.91 7.27 -9.73
CA TYR A 227 13.65 8.36 -9.11
C TYR A 227 14.46 9.17 -10.12
N LEU A 228 14.80 10.38 -9.75
CA LEU A 228 15.56 11.32 -10.59
C LEU A 228 17.01 11.42 -10.10
N ASN A 229 17.88 11.95 -10.98
CA ASN A 229 19.26 12.30 -10.66
C ASN A 229 20.14 11.15 -10.16
N GLY A 230 19.82 9.91 -10.51
CA GLY A 230 20.60 8.73 -10.13
C GLY A 230 20.64 8.41 -8.63
N ARG A 231 19.81 9.09 -7.82
CA ARG A 231 19.73 8.87 -6.38
C ARG A 231 18.56 7.95 -6.05
N ALA A 232 18.85 6.68 -5.86
CA ALA A 232 17.85 5.71 -5.46
C ALA A 232 17.32 6.01 -4.04
N PRO A 233 16.01 5.93 -3.80
CA PRO A 233 15.43 6.06 -2.46
C PRO A 233 15.99 5.03 -1.49
N HIS A 234 16.10 5.39 -0.22
CA HIS A 234 16.31 4.43 0.86
C HIS A 234 15.09 3.52 1.01
N GLY A 235 15.33 2.27 1.39
CA GLY A 235 14.27 1.33 1.71
C GLY A 235 14.24 0.99 3.19
N MET A 236 13.09 0.60 3.69
CA MET A 236 12.89 0.29 5.10
C MET A 236 13.78 -0.88 5.58
N LEU A 237 14.06 -1.85 4.69
CA LEU A 237 14.94 -2.97 5.03
C LEU A 237 16.39 -2.57 5.31
N GLN A 238 16.89 -1.45 4.76
CA GLN A 238 18.24 -0.97 5.01
C GLN A 238 18.48 -0.61 6.49
N VAL A 239 17.44 -0.14 7.16
CA VAL A 239 17.50 0.38 8.53
C VAL A 239 16.90 -0.58 9.56
N SER A 240 16.30 -1.69 9.11
CA SER A 240 15.56 -2.59 10.01
C SER A 240 16.43 -3.65 10.71
N GLY A 241 17.75 -3.63 10.46
CA GLY A 241 18.66 -4.62 11.01
C GLY A 241 18.52 -6.01 10.38
N PRO A 242 19.31 -7.00 10.82
CA PRO A 242 19.42 -8.29 10.13
C PRO A 242 18.19 -9.20 10.33
N ASP A 243 17.36 -8.97 11.32
CA ASP A 243 16.16 -9.75 11.62
C ASP A 243 14.90 -9.22 10.97
N PHE A 244 14.96 -8.02 10.36
CA PHE A 244 13.85 -7.28 9.79
C PHE A 244 12.63 -7.15 10.72
N ALA A 245 12.84 -7.28 12.03
CA ALA A 245 11.77 -7.30 13.01
C ALA A 245 10.87 -6.06 12.92
N ASN A 246 9.56 -6.30 12.94
CA ASN A 246 8.48 -5.31 12.83
C ASN A 246 8.33 -4.64 11.45
N VAL A 247 9.08 -5.07 10.42
CA VAL A 247 9.06 -4.44 9.10
C VAL A 247 8.58 -5.42 8.04
N VAL A 248 7.63 -4.98 7.20
CA VAL A 248 7.26 -5.64 5.95
C VAL A 248 7.23 -4.61 4.85
N VAL A 249 8.00 -4.83 3.79
CA VAL A 249 8.02 -4.00 2.59
C VAL A 249 7.15 -4.62 1.50
N PHE A 250 6.53 -3.78 0.68
CA PHE A 250 5.67 -4.19 -0.43
C PHE A 250 6.22 -3.65 -1.73
N HIS A 251 6.47 -4.53 -2.69
CA HIS A 251 6.99 -4.21 -4.01
C HIS A 251 6.09 -4.77 -5.12
N SER A 252 5.92 -4.01 -6.20
CA SER A 252 5.06 -4.38 -7.32
C SER A 252 5.82 -4.30 -8.64
N LEU A 253 5.53 -5.21 -9.56
CA LEU A 253 5.98 -5.09 -10.94
C LEU A 253 5.21 -4.01 -11.72
N SER A 254 4.11 -3.48 -11.17
CA SER A 254 3.24 -2.51 -11.84
C SER A 254 3.96 -1.22 -12.24
N LYS A 255 4.78 -0.66 -11.34
CA LYS A 255 5.44 0.63 -11.56
C LYS A 255 6.90 0.45 -11.99
N ARG A 256 7.69 -0.26 -11.20
CA ARG A 256 9.11 -0.47 -11.45
C ARG A 256 9.42 -1.21 -12.77
N SER A 257 8.51 -2.10 -13.19
CA SER A 257 8.72 -2.98 -14.36
C SER A 257 7.78 -2.68 -15.51
N ASN A 258 6.96 -1.64 -15.40
CA ASN A 258 5.95 -1.27 -16.41
C ASN A 258 4.99 -2.41 -16.77
N LEU A 259 4.57 -3.21 -15.77
CA LEU A 259 3.72 -4.39 -15.94
C LEU A 259 2.48 -4.37 -15.01
N PRO A 260 1.68 -3.28 -15.03
CA PRO A 260 0.53 -3.18 -14.12
C PRO A 260 -0.52 -4.27 -14.38
N GLY A 261 -0.67 -4.74 -15.61
CA GLY A 261 -1.64 -5.76 -16.01
C GLY A 261 -1.31 -7.18 -15.54
N LEU A 262 -0.06 -7.50 -15.23
CA LEU A 262 0.32 -8.83 -14.75
C LEU A 262 -0.20 -9.14 -13.35
N ARG A 263 -0.56 -8.14 -12.55
CA ARG A 263 -1.05 -8.33 -11.18
C ARG A 263 -0.06 -9.13 -10.32
N VAL A 264 1.21 -8.76 -10.35
CA VAL A 264 2.28 -9.42 -9.60
C VAL A 264 3.01 -8.42 -8.71
N GLY A 265 3.21 -8.82 -7.48
CA GLY A 265 4.02 -8.14 -6.48
C GLY A 265 4.51 -9.13 -5.44
N PHE A 266 5.16 -8.62 -4.42
CA PHE A 266 5.61 -9.42 -3.29
C PHE A 266 5.67 -8.58 -2.01
N ALA A 267 5.58 -9.26 -0.87
CA ALA A 267 5.93 -8.71 0.42
C ALA A 267 7.18 -9.40 0.95
N ALA A 268 8.00 -8.67 1.69
CA ALA A 268 9.21 -9.20 2.28
C ALA A 268 9.56 -8.50 3.60
N GLY A 269 10.24 -9.20 4.51
CA GLY A 269 10.65 -8.62 5.79
C GLY A 269 10.54 -9.59 6.96
N ASP A 270 9.88 -9.17 8.05
CA ASP A 270 9.71 -9.96 9.27
C ASP A 270 9.12 -11.35 8.95
N GLY A 271 9.96 -12.36 8.98
CA GLY A 271 9.58 -13.73 8.62
C GLY A 271 8.46 -14.30 9.47
N ARG A 272 8.30 -13.82 10.71
CA ARG A 272 7.20 -14.27 11.59
C ARG A 272 5.83 -13.83 11.07
N LEU A 273 5.76 -12.72 10.33
CA LEU A 273 4.53 -12.24 9.71
C LEU A 273 4.36 -12.80 8.29
N VAL A 274 5.45 -12.87 7.53
CA VAL A 274 5.42 -13.29 6.11
C VAL A 274 4.99 -14.75 5.94
N VAL A 275 5.20 -15.60 6.95
CA VAL A 275 4.80 -17.02 6.93
C VAL A 275 3.42 -17.31 7.50
N LEU A 276 2.74 -16.31 8.06
CA LEU A 276 1.37 -16.44 8.55
C LEU A 276 0.36 -16.51 7.40
#